data_ccb9d5703d0569a0bdc29f886259b0ff
#
_entry.id   ccb9d5703d0569a0bdc29f886259b0ff
#
_cell.length_a   1.000
_cell.length_b   1.000
_cell.length_c   1.000
_cell.angle_alpha   90.00
_cell.angle_beta   90.00
_cell.angle_gamma   90.00
#
_symmetry.space_group_name_H-M   'P 1'
#
loop_
_entity.id
_entity.type
_entity.pdbx_description
1 polymer ?
#
loop_
_entity_poly.entity_id
_entity_poly.type
_entity_poly.pdbx_seq_one_letter_code
_entity_poly.pdbx_strand_id
1 'polypeptide(L)'
;MDKIENEVFLVTGSTDGIGKQTAIFLAQRGFTVLLHGRNREKCETVMEEIRKRTGNDKLRYYVADFASLDEVRRTAKAIRNQEARLDVLINNAGIGAGKLSDKQRKLSQDNYELRFAVNYLAPYLFTRLLVPLLKASAPARIVNVASVGQKQIEFDNIMLERDYDPFDAYKQSKLALVMFTFDLAARLETEGITVNCLHPGSLLNTKMVRESLPIGFGSPKSGAECVVHLAVSRDMEQTTGRYFDKKNDVSAEPQAYDAAFRRKLWNYSEALTLLASDGENVLLS
;
A
#
# COMPACT_ATOMS: atom_id res chain seq x y z
N MET A 1 -27.76 5.83 8.73
CA MET A 1 -27.23 4.45 8.59
C MET A 1 -26.89 4.05 7.15
N ASP A 2 -27.14 4.92 6.16
CA ASP A 2 -27.20 4.51 4.74
C ASP A 2 -25.95 4.73 3.87
N LYS A 3 -24.86 5.24 4.43
CA LYS A 3 -23.60 5.44 3.69
C LYS A 3 -22.67 4.21 3.63
N ILE A 4 -22.83 3.28 4.56
CA ILE A 4 -21.86 2.18 4.78
C ILE A 4 -22.03 1.04 3.75
N GLU A 5 -23.22 0.81 3.22
CA GLU A 5 -23.48 -0.37 2.37
C GLU A 5 -22.92 -0.30 0.94
N ASN A 6 -22.56 0.88 0.45
CA ASN A 6 -22.10 1.09 -0.93
C ASN A 6 -20.63 1.53 -1.05
N GLU A 7 -19.86 1.49 0.05
CA GLU A 7 -18.45 1.85 0.01
C GLU A 7 -17.61 0.83 -0.74
N VAL A 8 -16.66 1.33 -1.53
CA VAL A 8 -15.76 0.54 -2.37
C VAL A 8 -14.34 0.57 -1.80
N PHE A 9 -13.82 -0.59 -1.50
CA PHE A 9 -12.49 -0.80 -0.94
C PHE A 9 -11.58 -1.48 -1.95
N LEU A 10 -10.43 -0.90 -2.21
CA LEU A 10 -9.39 -1.55 -3.01
C LEU A 10 -8.26 -2.01 -2.09
N VAL A 11 -7.98 -3.31 -2.11
CA VAL A 11 -6.90 -3.92 -1.29
C VAL A 11 -5.82 -4.47 -2.20
N THR A 12 -4.65 -3.82 -2.25
CA THR A 12 -3.53 -4.33 -3.02
C THR A 12 -2.86 -5.53 -2.34
N GLY A 13 -2.40 -6.52 -3.11
CA GLY A 13 -1.80 -7.74 -2.55
C GLY A 13 -2.77 -8.59 -1.73
N SER A 14 -4.03 -8.67 -2.15
CA SER A 14 -5.11 -9.35 -1.43
C SER A 14 -5.23 -10.85 -1.74
N THR A 15 -4.25 -11.45 -2.42
CA THR A 15 -4.28 -12.89 -2.74
C THR A 15 -3.63 -13.78 -1.69
N ASP A 16 -3.03 -13.21 -0.63
CA ASP A 16 -2.40 -13.95 0.47
C ASP A 16 -2.27 -13.07 1.73
N GLY A 17 -1.92 -13.69 2.85
CA GLY A 17 -1.50 -13.04 4.09
C GLY A 17 -2.50 -12.02 4.64
N ILE A 18 -1.98 -10.87 5.04
CA ILE A 18 -2.76 -9.77 5.66
C ILE A 18 -3.80 -9.23 4.66
N GLY A 19 -3.41 -9.00 3.40
CA GLY A 19 -4.31 -8.45 2.40
C GLY A 19 -5.53 -9.33 2.13
N LYS A 20 -5.34 -10.66 2.08
CA LYS A 20 -6.44 -11.62 1.94
C LYS A 20 -7.37 -11.58 3.16
N GLN A 21 -6.83 -11.56 4.37
CA GLN A 21 -7.64 -11.48 5.58
C GLN A 21 -8.38 -10.13 5.69
N THR A 22 -7.75 -9.04 5.28
CA THR A 22 -8.39 -7.72 5.18
C THR A 22 -9.57 -7.75 4.21
N ALA A 23 -9.39 -8.31 3.01
CA ALA A 23 -10.46 -8.46 2.03
C ALA A 23 -11.63 -9.31 2.56
N ILE A 24 -11.34 -10.41 3.28
CA ILE A 24 -12.36 -11.24 3.93
C ILE A 24 -13.15 -10.41 4.95
N PHE A 25 -12.48 -9.65 5.83
CA PHE A 25 -13.15 -8.86 6.85
C PHE A 25 -14.02 -7.74 6.29
N LEU A 26 -13.59 -7.12 5.19
CA LEU A 26 -14.39 -6.12 4.49
C LEU A 26 -15.59 -6.75 3.79
N ALA A 27 -15.40 -7.88 3.12
CA ALA A 27 -16.49 -8.62 2.47
C ALA A 27 -17.54 -9.12 3.48
N GLN A 28 -17.13 -9.57 4.67
CA GLN A 28 -18.05 -9.96 5.76
C GLN A 28 -18.94 -8.81 6.25
N ARG A 29 -18.50 -7.56 6.06
CA ARG A 29 -19.28 -6.36 6.39
C ARG A 29 -20.18 -5.88 5.25
N GLY A 30 -20.23 -6.62 4.13
CA GLY A 30 -21.08 -6.30 2.98
C GLY A 30 -20.52 -5.22 2.04
N PHE A 31 -19.29 -4.78 2.23
CA PHE A 31 -18.63 -3.79 1.35
C PHE A 31 -18.34 -4.35 -0.04
N THR A 32 -18.26 -3.46 -1.03
CA THR A 32 -17.66 -3.79 -2.32
C THR A 32 -16.15 -3.88 -2.17
N VAL A 33 -15.56 -5.02 -2.53
CA VAL A 33 -14.11 -5.25 -2.39
C VAL A 33 -13.45 -5.51 -3.73
N LEU A 34 -12.54 -4.63 -4.11
CA LEU A 34 -11.68 -4.77 -5.27
C LEU A 34 -10.39 -5.46 -4.83
N LEU A 35 -10.22 -6.68 -5.27
CA LEU A 35 -9.01 -7.47 -5.01
C LEU A 35 -7.91 -7.10 -6.00
N HIS A 36 -6.66 -7.19 -5.58
CA HIS A 36 -5.52 -7.03 -6.47
C HIS A 36 -4.44 -8.06 -6.19
N GLY A 37 -3.85 -8.59 -7.24
CA GLY A 37 -2.72 -9.50 -7.20
C GLY A 37 -2.02 -9.60 -8.55
N ARG A 38 -0.84 -10.19 -8.59
CA ARG A 38 -0.05 -10.33 -9.83
C ARG A 38 -0.38 -11.59 -10.65
N ASN A 39 -1.21 -12.47 -10.15
CA ASN A 39 -1.58 -13.71 -10.82
C ASN A 39 -3.11 -13.83 -10.89
N ARG A 40 -3.65 -13.92 -12.10
CA ARG A 40 -5.09 -13.98 -12.40
C ARG A 40 -5.77 -15.17 -11.69
N GLU A 41 -5.23 -16.37 -11.85
CA GLU A 41 -5.84 -17.59 -11.27
C GLU A 41 -5.94 -17.51 -9.74
N LYS A 42 -4.91 -16.93 -9.08
CA LYS A 42 -4.96 -16.69 -7.64
C LYS A 42 -6.00 -15.65 -7.26
N CYS A 43 -6.16 -14.57 -8.04
CA CYS A 43 -7.20 -13.58 -7.79
C CYS A 43 -8.60 -14.23 -7.89
N GLU A 44 -8.85 -15.03 -8.93
CA GLU A 44 -10.10 -15.75 -9.14
C GLU A 44 -10.36 -16.76 -8.02
N THR A 45 -9.37 -17.56 -7.67
CA THR A 45 -9.47 -18.53 -6.57
C THR A 45 -9.81 -17.86 -5.24
N VAL A 46 -9.12 -16.77 -4.90
CA VAL A 46 -9.35 -16.05 -3.64
C VAL A 46 -10.69 -15.33 -3.66
N MET A 47 -11.09 -14.74 -4.78
CA MET A 47 -12.41 -14.12 -4.92
C MET A 47 -13.52 -15.13 -4.67
N GLU A 48 -13.43 -16.32 -5.26
CA GLU A 48 -14.42 -17.38 -5.05
C GLU A 48 -14.41 -17.92 -3.60
N GLU A 49 -13.23 -18.05 -2.98
CA GLU A 49 -13.12 -18.41 -1.56
C GLU A 49 -13.82 -17.37 -0.66
N ILE A 50 -13.60 -16.08 -0.93
CA ILE A 50 -14.22 -14.98 -0.18
C ILE A 50 -15.73 -15.03 -0.36
N ARG A 51 -16.23 -15.19 -1.61
CA ARG A 51 -17.66 -15.32 -1.91
C ARG A 51 -18.31 -16.44 -1.12
N LYS A 52 -17.75 -17.64 -1.19
CA LYS A 52 -18.26 -18.81 -0.46
C LYS A 52 -18.29 -18.62 1.05
N ARG A 53 -17.27 -17.93 1.59
CA ARG A 53 -17.09 -17.74 3.03
C ARG A 53 -17.98 -16.64 3.60
N THR A 54 -18.30 -15.62 2.81
CA THR A 54 -18.97 -14.40 3.29
C THR A 54 -20.36 -14.22 2.74
N GLY A 55 -20.73 -14.91 1.65
CA GLY A 55 -21.95 -14.69 0.91
C GLY A 55 -21.98 -13.36 0.14
N ASN A 56 -20.86 -12.64 0.05
CA ASN A 56 -20.77 -11.35 -0.60
C ASN A 56 -20.39 -11.50 -2.07
N ASP A 57 -21.27 -11.06 -2.98
CA ASP A 57 -21.04 -11.06 -4.43
C ASP A 57 -20.46 -9.74 -4.98
N LYS A 58 -20.35 -8.70 -4.14
CA LYS A 58 -19.79 -7.40 -4.52
C LYS A 58 -18.26 -7.46 -4.57
N LEU A 59 -17.71 -8.41 -5.33
CA LEU A 59 -16.29 -8.68 -5.45
C LEU A 59 -15.83 -8.54 -6.90
N ARG A 60 -14.72 -7.84 -7.11
CA ARG A 60 -14.02 -7.76 -8.40
C ARG A 60 -12.52 -7.92 -8.16
N TYR A 61 -11.76 -8.17 -9.22
CA TYR A 61 -10.30 -8.22 -9.10
C TYR A 61 -9.61 -7.50 -10.25
N TYR A 62 -8.41 -7.02 -9.96
CA TYR A 62 -7.48 -6.38 -10.90
C TYR A 62 -6.13 -7.07 -10.83
N VAL A 63 -5.47 -7.21 -11.97
CA VAL A 63 -4.18 -7.92 -12.05
C VAL A 63 -3.09 -6.94 -12.46
N ALA A 64 -2.05 -6.83 -11.65
CA ALA A 64 -0.81 -6.13 -11.97
C ALA A 64 0.36 -6.68 -11.16
N ASP A 65 1.53 -6.76 -11.79
CA ASP A 65 2.79 -6.92 -11.07
C ASP A 65 3.36 -5.54 -10.72
N PHE A 66 3.44 -5.25 -9.44
CA PHE A 66 4.00 -3.98 -8.96
C PHE A 66 5.52 -3.85 -9.15
N ALA A 67 6.16 -4.87 -9.71
CA ALA A 67 7.51 -4.76 -10.26
C ALA A 67 7.54 -4.12 -11.67
N SER A 68 6.39 -3.67 -12.20
CA SER A 68 6.26 -2.97 -13.49
C SER A 68 5.41 -1.71 -13.31
N LEU A 69 5.99 -0.54 -13.46
CA LEU A 69 5.27 0.73 -13.38
C LEU A 69 4.25 0.87 -14.52
N ASP A 70 4.50 0.25 -15.67
CA ASP A 70 3.55 0.21 -16.79
C ASP A 70 2.29 -0.60 -16.44
N GLU A 71 2.42 -1.75 -15.77
CA GLU A 71 1.27 -2.49 -15.26
C GLU A 71 0.50 -1.72 -14.19
N VAL A 72 1.20 -1.00 -13.31
CA VAL A 72 0.58 -0.09 -12.33
C VAL A 72 -0.28 0.96 -13.02
N ARG A 73 0.25 1.63 -14.08
CA ARG A 73 -0.50 2.64 -14.86
C ARG A 73 -1.73 2.04 -15.53
N ARG A 74 -1.56 0.92 -16.24
CA ARG A 74 -2.68 0.25 -16.93
C ARG A 74 -3.78 -0.14 -15.96
N THR A 75 -3.43 -0.66 -14.80
CA THR A 75 -4.40 -1.09 -13.80
C THR A 75 -5.10 0.10 -13.13
N ALA A 76 -4.38 1.17 -12.78
CA ALA A 76 -5.00 2.38 -12.27
C ALA A 76 -5.99 2.99 -13.29
N LYS A 77 -5.62 3.04 -14.57
CA LYS A 77 -6.51 3.48 -15.65
C LYS A 77 -7.75 2.59 -15.79
N ALA A 78 -7.59 1.26 -15.71
CA ALA A 78 -8.71 0.32 -15.77
C ALA A 78 -9.68 0.55 -14.61
N ILE A 79 -9.18 0.73 -13.38
CA ILE A 79 -10.01 1.02 -12.20
C ILE A 79 -10.76 2.34 -12.39
N ARG A 80 -10.09 3.42 -12.78
CA ARG A 80 -10.74 4.73 -13.02
C ARG A 80 -11.84 4.67 -14.08
N ASN A 81 -11.71 3.80 -15.07
CA ASN A 81 -12.69 3.65 -16.14
C ASN A 81 -13.87 2.73 -15.78
N GLN A 82 -13.66 1.78 -14.87
CA GLN A 82 -14.65 0.74 -14.56
C GLN A 82 -15.38 1.00 -13.25
N GLU A 83 -14.76 1.72 -12.30
CA GLU A 83 -15.33 1.99 -10.99
C GLU A 83 -15.87 3.42 -10.92
N ALA A 84 -17.14 3.52 -10.50
CA ALA A 84 -17.78 4.83 -10.32
C ALA A 84 -17.29 5.58 -9.07
N ARG A 85 -16.72 4.84 -8.10
CA ARG A 85 -16.21 5.37 -6.84
C ARG A 85 -15.11 4.49 -6.25
N LEU A 86 -14.29 5.08 -5.40
CA LEU A 86 -13.31 4.41 -4.55
C LEU A 86 -13.25 5.17 -3.22
N ASP A 87 -13.74 4.56 -2.16
CA ASP A 87 -13.82 5.20 -0.84
C ASP A 87 -12.56 4.93 0.00
N VAL A 88 -12.00 3.73 -0.16
CA VAL A 88 -10.80 3.36 0.61
C VAL A 88 -9.78 2.64 -0.27
N LEU A 89 -8.57 3.18 -0.30
CA LEU A 89 -7.41 2.51 -0.90
C LEU A 89 -6.51 1.94 0.20
N ILE A 90 -6.27 0.63 0.18
CA ILE A 90 -5.35 -0.05 1.09
C ILE A 90 -4.14 -0.54 0.31
N ASN A 91 -3.03 0.18 0.42
CA ASN A 91 -1.74 -0.20 -0.14
C ASN A 91 -1.07 -1.23 0.78
N ASN A 92 -1.40 -2.50 0.57
CA ASN A 92 -0.88 -3.63 1.34
C ASN A 92 0.14 -4.47 0.55
N ALA A 93 0.11 -4.44 -0.78
CA ALA A 93 1.09 -5.18 -1.59
C ALA A 93 2.53 -4.84 -1.19
N GLY A 94 3.35 -5.85 -1.07
CA GLY A 94 4.76 -5.66 -0.73
C GLY A 94 5.53 -6.97 -0.69
N ILE A 95 6.85 -6.86 -0.71
CA ILE A 95 7.80 -7.96 -0.60
C ILE A 95 8.75 -7.73 0.58
N GLY A 96 9.19 -8.81 1.23
CA GLY A 96 10.16 -8.76 2.32
C GLY A 96 11.61 -8.71 1.86
N ALA A 97 12.52 -8.87 2.81
CA ALA A 97 13.96 -8.98 2.53
C ALA A 97 14.31 -10.24 1.70
N GLY A 98 13.43 -11.25 1.70
CA GLY A 98 13.68 -12.53 1.03
C GLY A 98 14.41 -13.52 1.93
N LYS A 99 15.01 -14.54 1.33
CA LYS A 99 15.77 -15.54 2.08
C LYS A 99 17.06 -14.94 2.64
N LEU A 100 17.43 -15.28 3.86
CA LEU A 100 18.69 -14.84 4.52
C LEU A 100 19.95 -15.15 3.70
N SER A 101 19.92 -16.24 2.91
CA SER A 101 21.01 -16.66 2.03
C SER A 101 21.07 -15.91 0.71
N ASP A 102 20.01 -15.23 0.31
CA ASP A 102 19.92 -14.51 -0.98
C ASP A 102 20.18 -13.01 -0.76
N LYS A 103 21.42 -12.60 -0.88
CA LYS A 103 21.88 -11.21 -0.76
C LYS A 103 21.94 -10.48 -2.09
N GLN A 104 21.48 -11.08 -3.19
CA GLN A 104 21.55 -10.45 -4.49
C GLN A 104 20.58 -9.26 -4.59
N ARG A 105 21.10 -8.15 -5.13
CA ARG A 105 20.30 -7.02 -5.54
C ARG A 105 19.49 -7.41 -6.77
N LYS A 106 18.17 -7.38 -6.63
CA LYS A 106 17.21 -7.65 -7.70
C LYS A 106 16.59 -6.36 -8.20
N LEU A 107 16.27 -6.33 -9.49
CA LEU A 107 15.68 -5.17 -10.15
C LEU A 107 14.21 -5.45 -10.53
N SER A 108 13.43 -4.39 -10.58
CA SER A 108 12.12 -4.35 -11.20
C SER A 108 12.24 -4.39 -12.73
N GLN A 109 11.13 -4.45 -13.44
CA GLN A 109 11.11 -4.35 -14.91
C GLN A 109 11.57 -2.98 -15.41
N ASP A 110 11.50 -1.95 -14.54
CA ASP A 110 11.94 -0.58 -14.79
C ASP A 110 13.40 -0.34 -14.35
N ASN A 111 14.15 -1.38 -13.99
CA ASN A 111 15.54 -1.35 -13.52
C ASN A 111 15.75 -0.64 -12.16
N TYR A 112 14.73 -0.52 -11.34
CA TYR A 112 14.85 -0.02 -9.96
C TYR A 112 15.08 -1.16 -8.96
N GLU A 113 15.70 -0.85 -7.79
CA GLU A 113 15.81 -1.84 -6.72
C GLU A 113 14.42 -2.40 -6.39
N LEU A 114 14.32 -3.72 -6.36
CA LEU A 114 13.02 -4.40 -6.40
C LEU A 114 12.12 -4.06 -5.21
N ARG A 115 12.68 -3.91 -4.00
CA ARG A 115 11.88 -3.57 -2.81
C ARG A 115 11.44 -2.12 -2.83
N PHE A 116 12.33 -1.23 -3.27
CA PHE A 116 11.99 0.18 -3.46
C PHE A 116 10.89 0.34 -4.52
N ALA A 117 10.99 -0.41 -5.62
CA ALA A 117 9.98 -0.42 -6.67
C ALA A 117 8.61 -0.91 -6.16
N VAL A 118 8.57 -2.13 -5.58
CA VAL A 118 7.31 -2.79 -5.20
C VAL A 118 6.68 -2.20 -3.95
N ASN A 119 7.49 -1.88 -2.91
CA ASN A 119 6.96 -1.43 -1.63
C ASN A 119 6.69 0.06 -1.58
N TYR A 120 7.29 0.84 -2.49
CA TYR A 120 7.21 2.29 -2.44
C TYR A 120 6.81 2.94 -3.78
N LEU A 121 7.58 2.79 -4.88
CA LEU A 121 7.28 3.50 -6.13
C LEU A 121 5.94 3.07 -6.75
N ALA A 122 5.64 1.78 -6.72
CA ALA A 122 4.36 1.28 -7.22
C ALA A 122 3.17 1.81 -6.40
N PRO A 123 3.11 1.71 -5.05
CA PRO A 123 2.06 2.36 -4.27
C PRO A 123 2.03 3.88 -4.42
N TYR A 124 3.17 4.55 -4.54
CA TYR A 124 3.24 5.98 -4.83
C TYR A 124 2.51 6.31 -6.13
N LEU A 125 2.93 5.70 -7.24
CA LEU A 125 2.34 5.92 -8.57
C LEU A 125 0.86 5.54 -8.60
N PHE A 126 0.53 4.36 -8.09
CA PHE A 126 -0.84 3.84 -8.07
C PHE A 126 -1.80 4.76 -7.31
N THR A 127 -1.38 5.19 -6.13
CA THR A 127 -2.15 6.13 -5.31
C THR A 127 -2.34 7.45 -6.04
N ARG A 128 -1.26 8.06 -6.58
CA ARG A 128 -1.31 9.31 -7.32
C ARG A 128 -2.31 9.25 -8.49
N LEU A 129 -2.31 8.16 -9.24
CA LEU A 129 -3.22 7.95 -10.37
C LEU A 129 -4.68 7.72 -9.94
N LEU A 130 -4.91 7.24 -8.71
CA LEU A 130 -6.26 7.01 -8.17
C LEU A 130 -6.81 8.19 -7.35
N VAL A 131 -5.99 9.19 -7.01
CA VAL A 131 -6.44 10.40 -6.28
C VAL A 131 -7.67 11.06 -6.91
N PRO A 132 -7.80 11.24 -8.24
CA PRO A 132 -9.01 11.84 -8.80
C PRO A 132 -10.28 11.07 -8.47
N LEU A 133 -10.24 9.74 -8.49
CA LEU A 133 -11.38 8.90 -8.15
C LEU A 133 -11.68 8.95 -6.63
N LEU A 134 -10.64 8.97 -5.78
CA LEU A 134 -10.79 9.16 -4.33
C LEU A 134 -11.38 10.53 -4.00
N LYS A 135 -10.94 11.61 -4.66
CA LYS A 135 -11.51 12.96 -4.50
C LYS A 135 -12.99 12.99 -4.88
N ALA A 136 -13.35 12.38 -6.00
CA ALA A 136 -14.76 12.29 -6.43
C ALA A 136 -15.63 11.46 -5.48
N SER A 137 -15.03 10.61 -4.66
CA SER A 137 -15.70 9.73 -3.69
C SER A 137 -15.67 10.27 -2.26
N ALA A 138 -15.05 11.43 -2.02
CA ALA A 138 -14.85 11.97 -0.68
C ALA A 138 -16.14 12.03 0.16
N PRO A 139 -16.07 11.76 1.49
CA PRO A 139 -14.87 11.49 2.25
C PRO A 139 -14.24 10.12 1.94
N ALA A 140 -12.92 10.07 1.75
CA ALA A 140 -12.19 8.87 1.39
C ALA A 140 -10.96 8.63 2.28
N ARG A 141 -10.40 7.43 2.24
CA ARG A 141 -9.25 7.06 3.07
C ARG A 141 -8.16 6.34 2.27
N ILE A 142 -6.92 6.60 2.64
CA ILE A 142 -5.75 5.86 2.14
C ILE A 142 -5.03 5.24 3.34
N VAL A 143 -4.84 3.93 3.31
CA VAL A 143 -4.13 3.18 4.36
C VAL A 143 -2.92 2.50 3.76
N ASN A 144 -1.72 2.89 4.19
CA ASN A 144 -0.46 2.33 3.72
C ASN A 144 0.08 1.31 4.74
N VAL A 145 0.27 0.06 4.33
CA VAL A 145 0.84 -0.98 5.19
C VAL A 145 2.37 -0.87 5.18
N ALA A 146 2.88 -0.16 6.17
CA ALA A 146 4.30 0.07 6.42
C ALA A 146 4.94 -1.05 7.28
N SER A 147 5.93 -0.69 8.10
CA SER A 147 6.63 -1.61 9.01
C SER A 147 7.26 -0.82 10.17
N VAL A 148 7.55 -1.51 11.29
CA VAL A 148 8.47 -0.99 12.32
C VAL A 148 9.92 -1.00 11.84
N GLY A 149 10.27 -1.89 10.90
CA GLY A 149 11.57 -1.90 10.26
C GLY A 149 11.70 -0.71 9.32
N GLN A 150 12.31 0.37 9.81
CA GLN A 150 12.58 1.61 9.09
C GLN A 150 14.08 1.90 9.15
N LYS A 151 14.65 2.42 8.06
CA LYS A 151 16.05 2.89 7.97
C LYS A 151 16.08 4.16 7.16
N GLN A 152 16.90 5.11 7.59
CA GLN A 152 17.12 6.38 6.89
C GLN A 152 17.47 6.17 5.42
N ILE A 153 16.93 7.03 4.57
CA ILE A 153 17.16 7.01 3.12
C ILE A 153 18.45 7.74 2.83
N GLU A 154 19.39 7.04 2.20
CA GLU A 154 20.61 7.59 1.65
C GLU A 154 20.34 8.03 0.21
N PHE A 155 20.05 9.31 0.01
CA PHE A 155 19.61 9.84 -1.29
C PHE A 155 20.64 9.78 -2.41
N ASP A 156 21.93 9.71 -2.09
CA ASP A 156 23.02 9.51 -3.06
C ASP A 156 23.25 8.03 -3.40
N ASN A 157 22.57 7.12 -2.72
CA ASN A 157 22.57 5.69 -2.96
C ASN A 157 21.17 5.07 -2.78
N ILE A 158 20.13 5.80 -3.14
CA ILE A 158 18.72 5.41 -2.86
C ILE A 158 18.33 4.07 -3.50
N MET A 159 18.97 3.69 -4.61
CA MET A 159 18.80 2.41 -5.26
C MET A 159 19.73 1.31 -4.73
N LEU A 160 20.50 1.63 -3.68
CA LEU A 160 21.44 0.71 -3.03
C LEU A 160 22.34 -0.02 -4.04
N GLU A 161 22.97 0.72 -4.94
CA GLU A 161 23.91 0.18 -5.93
C GLU A 161 25.23 -0.19 -5.30
N ARG A 162 25.58 0.45 -4.17
CA ARG A 162 26.75 0.19 -3.33
C ARG A 162 26.30 -0.43 -2.01
N ASP A 163 27.07 -1.37 -1.48
CA ASP A 163 26.91 -1.98 -0.14
C ASP A 163 25.50 -2.54 0.10
N TYR A 164 24.97 -3.28 -0.89
CA TYR A 164 23.61 -3.79 -0.86
C TYR A 164 23.37 -4.78 0.28
N ASP A 165 22.35 -4.50 1.08
CA ASP A 165 21.73 -5.43 2.02
C ASP A 165 20.22 -5.50 1.80
N PRO A 166 19.63 -6.70 1.64
CA PRO A 166 18.18 -6.83 1.38
C PRO A 166 17.29 -6.38 2.53
N PHE A 167 17.77 -6.42 3.79
CA PHE A 167 17.02 -5.90 4.93
C PHE A 167 17.04 -4.38 4.95
N ASP A 168 18.16 -3.77 4.58
CA ASP A 168 18.27 -2.33 4.46
C ASP A 168 17.41 -1.80 3.33
N ALA A 169 17.40 -2.48 2.18
CA ALA A 169 16.50 -2.16 1.07
C ALA A 169 15.02 -2.25 1.49
N TYR A 170 14.64 -3.28 2.23
CA TYR A 170 13.29 -3.40 2.79
C TYR A 170 12.97 -2.26 3.74
N LYS A 171 13.83 -2.01 4.74
CA LYS A 171 13.61 -0.97 5.76
C LYS A 171 13.54 0.43 5.15
N GLN A 172 14.42 0.73 4.19
CA GLN A 172 14.43 2.00 3.45
C GLN A 172 13.13 2.17 2.65
N SER A 173 12.67 1.12 1.95
CA SER A 173 11.42 1.17 1.20
C SER A 173 10.20 1.41 2.10
N LYS A 174 10.22 0.88 3.35
CA LYS A 174 9.15 1.09 4.33
C LYS A 174 9.17 2.49 4.94
N LEU A 175 10.36 3.07 5.17
CA LEU A 175 10.46 4.48 5.55
C LEU A 175 9.97 5.41 4.42
N ALA A 176 10.34 5.11 3.17
CA ALA A 176 9.86 5.88 2.02
C ALA A 176 8.33 5.92 1.95
N LEU A 177 7.67 4.79 2.23
CA LEU A 177 6.20 4.72 2.28
C LEU A 177 5.60 5.55 3.43
N VAL A 178 6.25 5.60 4.61
CA VAL A 178 5.86 6.46 5.73
C VAL A 178 6.00 7.94 5.35
N MET A 179 7.15 8.33 4.76
CA MET A 179 7.40 9.70 4.30
C MET A 179 6.36 10.13 3.25
N PHE A 180 6.04 9.26 2.31
CA PHE A 180 4.97 9.49 1.34
C PHE A 180 3.61 9.70 1.99
N THR A 181 3.28 8.90 3.01
CA THR A 181 2.04 9.04 3.77
C THR A 181 1.90 10.44 4.37
N PHE A 182 2.95 10.93 5.02
CA PHE A 182 2.94 12.25 5.67
C PHE A 182 2.87 13.40 4.67
N ASP A 183 3.60 13.29 3.55
CA ASP A 183 3.59 14.32 2.51
C ASP A 183 2.25 14.34 1.76
N LEU A 184 1.71 13.16 1.44
CA LEU A 184 0.41 13.05 0.77
C LEU A 184 -0.74 13.53 1.67
N ALA A 185 -0.70 13.23 2.98
CA ALA A 185 -1.69 13.72 3.95
C ALA A 185 -1.76 15.24 3.96
N ALA A 186 -0.60 15.92 3.99
CA ALA A 186 -0.54 17.38 3.95
C ALA A 186 -1.08 17.94 2.63
N ARG A 187 -0.81 17.28 1.49
CA ARG A 187 -1.29 17.71 0.17
C ARG A 187 -2.78 17.50 -0.05
N LEU A 188 -3.40 16.58 0.69
CA LEU A 188 -4.82 16.22 0.57
C LEU A 188 -5.67 16.74 1.74
N GLU A 189 -5.12 17.60 2.59
CA GLU A 189 -5.76 18.08 3.83
C GLU A 189 -7.15 18.68 3.58
N THR A 190 -7.31 19.44 2.48
CA THR A 190 -8.58 20.11 2.12
C THR A 190 -9.49 19.29 1.22
N GLU A 191 -9.06 18.09 0.81
CA GLU A 191 -9.75 17.29 -0.21
C GLU A 191 -10.72 16.24 0.39
N GLY A 192 -10.88 16.23 1.71
CA GLY A 192 -11.71 15.23 2.39
C GLY A 192 -11.14 13.82 2.33
N ILE A 193 -9.81 13.68 2.18
CA ILE A 193 -9.12 12.38 2.13
C ILE A 193 -8.14 12.28 3.27
N THR A 194 -8.29 11.26 4.13
CA THR A 194 -7.30 10.96 5.17
C THR A 194 -6.27 9.96 4.68
N VAL A 195 -5.02 10.13 5.07
CA VAL A 195 -3.89 9.27 4.67
C VAL A 195 -3.10 8.87 5.90
N ASN A 196 -3.11 7.59 6.23
CA ASN A 196 -2.38 7.05 7.38
C ASN A 196 -1.59 5.81 7.02
N CYS A 197 -0.59 5.46 7.81
CA CYS A 197 0.15 4.23 7.66
C CYS A 197 0.29 3.48 8.98
N LEU A 198 0.54 2.15 8.87
CA LEU A 198 0.69 1.32 10.06
C LEU A 198 1.72 0.21 9.88
N HIS A 199 2.32 -0.19 11.00
CA HIS A 199 2.91 -1.51 11.18
C HIS A 199 1.81 -2.48 11.67
N PRO A 200 1.45 -3.52 10.90
CA PRO A 200 0.32 -4.39 11.27
C PRO A 200 0.65 -5.43 12.35
N GLY A 201 1.91 -5.51 12.76
CA GLY A 201 2.43 -6.46 13.73
C GLY A 201 3.65 -7.22 13.20
N SER A 202 4.55 -7.58 14.12
CA SER A 202 5.82 -8.26 13.81
C SER A 202 5.62 -9.76 13.64
N LEU A 203 6.41 -10.36 12.72
CA LEU A 203 6.55 -11.81 12.55
C LEU A 203 5.22 -12.57 12.36
N LEU A 204 4.22 -11.92 11.76
CA LEU A 204 2.97 -12.57 11.43
C LEU A 204 3.22 -13.71 10.44
N ASN A 205 2.56 -14.86 10.63
CA ASN A 205 2.75 -16.06 9.82
C ASN A 205 2.25 -15.88 8.38
N THR A 206 2.91 -15.00 7.63
CA THR A 206 2.68 -14.73 6.21
C THR A 206 3.76 -15.39 5.36
N LYS A 207 3.51 -15.51 4.06
CA LYS A 207 4.52 -15.98 3.11
C LYS A 207 5.79 -15.13 3.18
N MET A 208 5.65 -13.81 3.27
CA MET A 208 6.76 -12.85 3.38
C MET A 208 7.68 -13.17 4.58
N VAL A 209 7.11 -13.46 5.74
CA VAL A 209 7.89 -13.79 6.95
C VAL A 209 8.52 -15.18 6.82
N ARG A 210 7.79 -16.16 6.29
CA ARG A 210 8.31 -17.54 6.09
C ARG A 210 9.44 -17.63 5.07
N GLU A 211 9.56 -16.68 4.14
CA GLU A 211 10.70 -16.59 3.24
C GLU A 211 12.01 -16.23 3.97
N SER A 212 11.92 -15.44 5.04
CA SER A 212 13.09 -14.99 5.83
C SER A 212 13.31 -15.83 7.10
N LEU A 213 12.23 -16.33 7.72
CA LEU A 213 12.26 -17.06 8.98
C LEU A 213 11.43 -18.34 8.89
N PRO A 214 11.89 -19.47 9.47
CA PRO A 214 11.20 -20.76 9.37
C PRO A 214 9.82 -20.76 10.06
N ILE A 215 9.60 -19.89 11.04
CA ILE A 215 8.37 -19.84 11.85
C ILE A 215 7.92 -18.38 12.02
N GLY A 216 6.63 -18.10 11.71
CA GLY A 216 5.95 -16.88 12.12
C GLY A 216 5.17 -17.10 13.41
N PHE A 217 5.13 -16.11 14.31
CA PHE A 217 4.54 -16.23 15.64
C PHE A 217 3.12 -15.68 15.77
N GLY A 218 2.69 -14.83 14.86
CA GLY A 218 1.37 -14.18 14.88
C GLY A 218 0.48 -14.60 13.72
N SER A 219 -0.80 -14.33 13.85
CA SER A 219 -1.78 -14.60 12.78
C SER A 219 -1.88 -13.43 11.79
N PRO A 220 -1.90 -13.68 10.46
CA PRO A 220 -2.25 -12.65 9.47
C PRO A 220 -3.58 -11.95 9.77
N LYS A 221 -4.49 -12.64 10.48
CA LYS A 221 -5.77 -12.11 10.91
C LYS A 221 -5.62 -10.93 11.86
N SER A 222 -4.72 -10.99 12.85
CA SER A 222 -4.49 -9.88 13.78
C SER A 222 -3.93 -8.63 13.08
N GLY A 223 -3.06 -8.83 12.07
CA GLY A 223 -2.59 -7.71 11.25
C GLY A 223 -3.69 -7.09 10.40
N ALA A 224 -4.56 -7.93 9.83
CA ALA A 224 -5.72 -7.46 9.07
C ALA A 224 -6.72 -6.68 9.93
N GLU A 225 -6.93 -7.07 11.19
CA GLU A 225 -7.76 -6.31 12.15
C GLU A 225 -7.25 -4.88 12.38
N CYS A 226 -5.92 -4.70 12.40
CA CYS A 226 -5.32 -3.37 12.49
C CYS A 226 -5.53 -2.55 11.21
N VAL A 227 -5.35 -3.16 10.04
CA VAL A 227 -5.60 -2.50 8.75
C VAL A 227 -7.07 -2.09 8.61
N VAL A 228 -7.99 -3.00 8.94
CA VAL A 228 -9.44 -2.73 8.89
C VAL A 228 -9.83 -1.63 9.89
N HIS A 229 -9.21 -1.59 11.08
CA HIS A 229 -9.46 -0.51 12.03
C HIS A 229 -9.18 0.86 11.41
N LEU A 230 -8.01 1.08 10.81
CA LEU A 230 -7.68 2.35 10.14
C LEU A 230 -8.61 2.64 8.94
N ALA A 231 -9.06 1.60 8.27
CA ALA A 231 -9.87 1.72 7.06
C ALA A 231 -11.33 2.08 7.34
N VAL A 232 -11.94 1.58 8.44
CA VAL A 232 -13.40 1.68 8.65
C VAL A 232 -13.83 2.33 9.97
N SER A 233 -12.94 2.46 10.96
CA SER A 233 -13.31 2.98 12.28
C SER A 233 -13.68 4.46 12.24
N ARG A 234 -14.67 4.84 13.05
CA ARG A 234 -15.15 6.23 13.14
C ARG A 234 -14.14 7.16 13.82
N ASP A 235 -13.41 6.67 14.80
CA ASP A 235 -12.32 7.39 15.47
C ASP A 235 -11.16 7.76 14.53
N MET A 236 -11.12 7.15 13.35
CA MET A 236 -10.13 7.45 12.32
C MET A 236 -10.61 8.45 11.24
N GLU A 237 -11.87 8.94 11.32
CA GLU A 237 -12.47 9.80 10.27
C GLU A 237 -11.72 11.13 10.08
N GLN A 238 -11.18 11.69 11.14
CA GLN A 238 -10.45 12.97 11.11
C GLN A 238 -8.93 12.78 11.30
N THR A 239 -8.48 11.55 11.44
CA THR A 239 -7.07 11.25 11.66
C THR A 239 -6.33 11.13 10.34
N THR A 240 -5.31 11.98 10.14
CA THR A 240 -4.50 11.98 8.92
C THR A 240 -3.04 12.28 9.23
N GLY A 241 -2.11 11.79 8.38
CA GLY A 241 -0.68 12.02 8.53
C GLY A 241 -0.06 11.32 9.73
N ARG A 242 -0.59 10.14 10.13
CA ARG A 242 -0.12 9.41 11.30
C ARG A 242 0.48 8.06 10.95
N TYR A 243 1.41 7.63 11.81
CA TYR A 243 1.98 6.29 11.79
C TYR A 243 1.56 5.51 13.03
N PHE A 244 1.08 4.29 12.82
CA PHE A 244 0.57 3.42 13.89
C PHE A 244 1.42 2.16 14.04
N ASP A 245 1.74 1.78 15.27
CA ASP A 245 2.10 0.39 15.60
C ASP A 245 0.83 -0.34 16.02
N LYS A 246 0.37 -1.21 15.12
CA LYS A 246 -0.96 -1.84 15.19
C LYS A 246 -2.07 -0.76 15.20
N LYS A 247 -2.62 -0.44 16.37
CA LYS A 247 -3.67 0.58 16.54
C LYS A 247 -3.20 1.77 17.37
N ASN A 248 -1.96 1.78 17.84
CA ASN A 248 -1.42 2.85 18.66
C ASN A 248 -0.71 3.88 17.78
N ASP A 249 -1.09 5.15 17.90
CA ASP A 249 -0.35 6.27 17.30
C ASP A 249 1.03 6.36 17.95
N VAL A 250 2.09 6.24 17.14
CA VAL A 250 3.47 6.23 17.61
C VAL A 250 4.38 7.02 16.64
N SER A 251 5.56 7.37 17.12
CA SER A 251 6.56 8.03 16.27
C SER A 251 7.18 7.05 15.27
N ALA A 252 7.35 7.51 14.04
CA ALA A 252 8.16 6.86 13.01
C ALA A 252 9.64 7.24 13.15
N GLU A 253 10.50 6.73 12.26
CA GLU A 253 11.89 7.17 12.11
C GLU A 253 11.95 8.70 11.93
N PRO A 254 12.84 9.43 12.65
CA PRO A 254 12.89 10.89 12.64
C PRO A 254 12.97 11.55 11.26
N GLN A 255 13.67 10.93 10.29
CA GLN A 255 13.76 11.45 8.93
C GLN A 255 12.38 11.62 8.26
N ALA A 256 11.37 10.84 8.65
CA ALA A 256 10.02 10.97 8.12
C ALA A 256 9.35 12.30 8.44
N TYR A 257 9.78 12.98 9.51
CA TYR A 257 9.22 14.27 9.94
C TYR A 257 9.90 15.47 9.29
N ASP A 258 11.06 15.28 8.66
CA ASP A 258 11.77 16.35 7.97
C ASP A 258 11.13 16.66 6.62
N ALA A 259 10.58 17.86 6.49
CA ALA A 259 9.89 18.31 5.29
C ALA A 259 10.82 18.42 4.06
N ALA A 260 12.10 18.72 4.27
CA ALA A 260 13.08 18.82 3.17
C ALA A 260 13.36 17.42 2.59
N PHE A 261 13.54 16.42 3.44
CA PHE A 261 13.73 15.03 3.00
C PHE A 261 12.46 14.48 2.32
N ARG A 262 11.27 14.76 2.84
CA ARG A 262 10.01 14.34 2.19
C ARG A 262 9.88 14.96 0.79
N ARG A 263 10.15 16.25 0.65
CA ARG A 263 10.13 16.94 -0.65
C ARG A 263 11.17 16.36 -1.62
N LYS A 264 12.39 16.07 -1.13
CA LYS A 264 13.44 15.44 -1.95
C LYS A 264 12.98 14.07 -2.46
N LEU A 265 12.39 13.25 -1.59
CA LEU A 265 11.85 11.94 -1.96
C LEU A 265 10.71 12.06 -2.98
N TRP A 266 9.79 13.02 -2.76
CA TRP A 266 8.68 13.28 -3.68
C TRP A 266 9.18 13.62 -5.09
N ASN A 267 10.05 14.61 -5.20
CA ASN A 267 10.61 15.05 -6.49
C ASN A 267 11.36 13.91 -7.20
N TYR A 268 12.11 13.12 -6.43
CA TYR A 268 12.78 11.94 -6.95
C TYR A 268 11.79 10.90 -7.50
N SER A 269 10.71 10.67 -6.78
CA SER A 269 9.65 9.73 -7.19
C SER A 269 8.87 10.21 -8.41
N GLU A 270 8.60 11.51 -8.53
CA GLU A 270 8.00 12.09 -9.74
C GLU A 270 8.88 11.86 -10.97
N ALA A 271 10.18 12.09 -10.84
CA ALA A 271 11.13 11.86 -11.92
C ALA A 271 11.19 10.39 -12.33
N LEU A 272 11.25 9.45 -11.36
CA LEU A 272 11.30 8.01 -11.64
C LEU A 272 10.00 7.45 -12.22
N THR A 273 8.87 8.03 -11.84
CA THR A 273 7.55 7.57 -12.30
C THR A 273 7.03 8.37 -13.48
N LEU A 274 7.79 9.33 -14.03
CA LEU A 274 7.41 10.17 -15.17
C LEU A 274 6.05 10.86 -15.03
N LEU A 275 5.56 11.06 -13.81
CA LEU A 275 4.26 11.70 -13.57
C LEU A 275 4.20 13.16 -14.07
N ALA A 276 5.34 13.83 -14.11
CA ALA A 276 5.43 15.21 -14.62
C ALA A 276 5.36 15.30 -16.16
N SER A 277 5.71 14.21 -16.90
CA SER A 277 5.80 14.19 -18.36
C SER A 277 4.51 13.76 -19.07
N ASP A 278 3.61 13.06 -18.39
CA ASP A 278 2.45 12.42 -19.01
C ASP A 278 1.25 13.39 -19.22
N GLY A 279 1.42 14.71 -18.96
CA GLY A 279 0.32 15.67 -19.08
C GLY A 279 -0.87 15.36 -18.14
N GLU A 280 -0.87 14.23 -17.49
CA GLU A 280 -1.71 13.90 -16.35
C GLU A 280 -1.12 14.62 -15.11
N ASN A 281 -1.06 15.96 -15.15
CA ASN A 281 -0.98 16.76 -13.94
C ASN A 281 -2.23 16.40 -13.12
N VAL A 282 -2.16 15.30 -12.41
CA VAL A 282 -3.07 14.96 -11.32
C VAL A 282 -2.77 16.00 -10.26
N LEU A 283 -3.43 17.15 -10.43
CA LEU A 283 -3.26 18.37 -9.68
C LEU A 283 -3.33 18.09 -8.19
N LEU A 284 -2.16 18.05 -7.58
CA LEU A 284 -1.92 18.43 -6.20
C LEU A 284 -1.17 19.79 -6.26
N SER A 285 -1.75 20.77 -6.97
CA SER A 285 -1.35 22.18 -6.89
C SER A 285 -2.01 22.81 -5.69
#